data_371b309cb8d17e87756f083ccff9b2b4
#
_entry.id   371b309cb8d17e87756f083ccff9b2b4
#
_cell.length_a   1.000
_cell.length_b   1.000
_cell.length_c   1.000
_cell.angle_alpha   90.00
_cell.angle_beta   90.00
_cell.angle_gamma   90.00
#
_symmetry.space_group_name_H-M   'P 1'
#
loop_
_entity.id
_entity.type
_entity.pdbx_description
1 polymer ?
#
loop_
_entity_poly.entity_id
_entity_poly.type
_entity_poly.pdbx_seq_one_letter_code
_entity_poly.pdbx_strand_id
1 'polypeptide(L)'
;ISGIGLIVLVFCFHVKPGKPPVDVILTILAVIMGSATLQASGGLDCLLQVAEKALRSHPRLVVYIAPYCAWILTILCGTGHTVYTLLPIIYDVAIKTGIRPERPMAASTIAAQMGIISSPASVALVSAVAILDGHTLPNGQAVNLLTILSVTIPAGFIGVFAEATYSVFRGKDLDKDPEFQKLISDPEQKEYVYGDSTTLLGKKFAKSQWAALWIFL
;
A
#
# COMPACT_ATOMS: atom_id res chain seq x y z
N ILE A 1 7.21 -21.08 12.35
CA ILE A 1 7.36 -20.40 13.66
C ILE A 1 6.03 -20.45 14.42
N SER A 2 4.90 -20.04 13.83
CA SER A 2 3.57 -20.01 14.48
C SER A 2 3.12 -21.40 15.00
N GLY A 3 3.34 -22.46 14.22
CA GLY A 3 2.99 -23.83 14.63
C GLY A 3 3.79 -24.32 15.85
N ILE A 4 5.08 -23.98 15.91
CA ILE A 4 5.93 -24.30 17.07
C ILE A 4 5.43 -23.53 18.31
N GLY A 5 5.09 -22.25 18.15
CA GLY A 5 4.52 -21.43 19.22
C GLY A 5 3.21 -22.02 19.76
N LEU A 6 2.33 -22.50 18.88
CA LEU A 6 1.09 -23.18 19.28
C LEU A 6 1.35 -24.47 20.08
N ILE A 7 2.29 -25.30 19.62
CA ILE A 7 2.69 -26.52 20.30
C ILE A 7 3.22 -26.21 21.70
N VAL A 8 4.09 -25.20 21.83
CA VAL A 8 4.61 -24.77 23.13
C VAL A 8 3.49 -24.29 24.06
N LEU A 9 2.57 -23.46 23.55
CA LEU A 9 1.44 -22.97 24.35
C LEU A 9 0.54 -24.09 24.83
N VAL A 10 0.24 -25.07 23.99
CA VAL A 10 -0.65 -26.19 24.34
C VAL A 10 0.05 -27.17 25.28
N PHE A 11 1.27 -27.59 24.97
CA PHE A 11 1.96 -28.66 25.69
C PHE A 11 2.75 -28.18 26.92
N CYS A 12 3.38 -27.00 26.84
CA CYS A 12 4.17 -26.49 27.98
C CYS A 12 3.33 -25.62 28.93
N PHE A 13 2.45 -24.79 28.37
CA PHE A 13 1.61 -23.89 29.19
C PHE A 13 0.19 -24.42 29.44
N HIS A 14 -0.15 -25.58 28.90
CA HIS A 14 -1.48 -26.22 29.07
C HIS A 14 -2.65 -25.31 28.67
N VAL A 15 -2.43 -24.38 27.71
CA VAL A 15 -3.49 -23.51 27.20
C VAL A 15 -4.42 -24.36 26.32
N LYS A 16 -5.70 -24.36 26.63
CA LYS A 16 -6.70 -25.07 25.81
C LYS A 16 -6.84 -24.33 24.46
N PRO A 17 -6.68 -25.05 23.32
CA PRO A 17 -6.95 -24.45 22.02
C PRO A 17 -8.40 -23.97 21.96
N GLY A 18 -8.58 -22.71 21.50
CA GLY A 18 -9.92 -22.19 21.21
C GLY A 18 -10.55 -22.89 20.01
N LYS A 19 -11.85 -22.73 19.85
CA LYS A 19 -12.52 -23.18 18.62
C LYS A 19 -12.02 -22.34 17.46
N PRO A 20 -11.60 -22.94 16.32
CA PRO A 20 -11.19 -22.16 15.16
C PRO A 20 -12.38 -21.31 14.67
N PRO A 21 -12.17 -20.00 14.43
CA PRO A 21 -13.21 -19.11 13.93
C PRO A 21 -13.45 -19.35 12.43
N VAL A 22 -14.26 -20.38 12.11
CA VAL A 22 -14.45 -20.85 10.73
C VAL A 22 -15.01 -19.74 9.82
N ASP A 23 -15.95 -18.95 10.32
CA ASP A 23 -16.56 -17.85 9.56
C ASP A 23 -15.52 -16.79 9.17
N VAL A 24 -14.60 -16.48 10.08
CA VAL A 24 -13.49 -15.56 9.82
C VAL A 24 -12.52 -16.14 8.78
N ILE A 25 -12.19 -17.42 8.90
CA ILE A 25 -11.31 -18.12 7.96
C ILE A 25 -11.95 -18.09 6.55
N LEU A 26 -13.23 -18.39 6.43
CA LEU A 26 -13.94 -18.36 5.14
C LEU A 26 -14.00 -16.96 4.56
N THR A 27 -14.23 -15.94 5.36
CA THR A 27 -14.20 -14.54 4.93
C THR A 27 -12.81 -14.15 4.41
N ILE A 28 -11.75 -14.48 5.15
CA ILE A 28 -10.37 -14.24 4.75
C ILE A 28 -10.05 -14.93 3.42
N LEU A 29 -10.44 -16.20 3.27
CA LEU A 29 -10.23 -16.94 2.02
C LEU A 29 -10.95 -16.29 0.84
N ALA A 30 -12.22 -15.89 1.01
CA ALA A 30 -12.98 -15.22 -0.04
C ALA A 30 -12.32 -13.91 -0.49
N VAL A 31 -11.85 -13.11 0.45
CA VAL A 31 -11.15 -11.84 0.19
C VAL A 31 -9.81 -12.07 -0.53
N ILE A 32 -9.02 -13.04 -0.06
CA ILE A 32 -7.74 -13.38 -0.72
C ILE A 32 -7.99 -13.87 -2.15
N MET A 33 -9.01 -14.70 -2.36
CA MET A 33 -9.37 -15.19 -3.70
C MET A 33 -9.78 -14.04 -4.63
N GLY A 34 -10.58 -13.08 -4.15
CA GLY A 34 -10.96 -11.89 -4.90
C GLY A 34 -9.75 -11.06 -5.32
N SER A 35 -8.87 -10.75 -4.37
CA SER A 35 -7.64 -9.99 -4.62
C SER A 35 -6.68 -10.73 -5.57
N ALA A 36 -6.50 -12.04 -5.39
CA ALA A 36 -5.68 -12.87 -6.27
C ALA A 36 -6.25 -12.92 -7.70
N THR A 37 -7.57 -12.96 -7.83
CA THR A 37 -8.25 -12.91 -9.14
C THR A 37 -8.01 -11.58 -9.84
N LEU A 38 -8.08 -10.45 -9.13
CA LEU A 38 -7.74 -9.13 -9.67
C LEU A 38 -6.30 -9.09 -10.19
N GLN A 39 -5.35 -9.66 -9.45
CA GLN A 39 -3.95 -9.74 -9.87
C GLN A 39 -3.78 -10.65 -11.09
N ALA A 40 -4.33 -11.85 -11.04
CA ALA A 40 -4.23 -12.84 -12.12
C ALA A 40 -4.89 -12.37 -13.42
N SER A 41 -5.97 -11.58 -13.34
CA SER A 41 -6.65 -10.99 -14.51
C SER A 41 -5.92 -9.79 -15.12
N GLY A 42 -4.85 -9.29 -14.49
CA GLY A 42 -4.14 -8.07 -14.90
C GLY A 42 -4.88 -6.77 -14.57
N GLY A 43 -5.95 -6.82 -13.78
CA GLY A 43 -6.67 -5.62 -13.33
C GLY A 43 -5.82 -4.72 -12.44
N LEU A 44 -4.90 -5.30 -11.67
CA LEU A 44 -3.94 -4.54 -10.88
C LEU A 44 -3.04 -3.67 -11.75
N ASP A 45 -2.59 -4.16 -12.91
CA ASP A 45 -1.74 -3.39 -13.82
C ASP A 45 -2.47 -2.16 -14.37
N CYS A 46 -3.79 -2.27 -14.58
CA CYS A 46 -4.62 -1.12 -14.97
C CYS A 46 -4.66 -0.06 -13.85
N LEU A 47 -4.80 -0.46 -12.57
CA LEU A 47 -4.73 0.45 -11.43
C LEU A 47 -3.37 1.14 -11.33
N LEU A 48 -2.29 0.39 -11.52
CA LEU A 48 -0.92 0.92 -11.52
C LEU A 48 -0.71 1.92 -12.65
N GLN A 49 -1.26 1.67 -13.84
CA GLN A 49 -1.20 2.63 -14.94
C GLN A 49 -1.94 3.93 -14.62
N VAL A 50 -3.09 3.87 -13.94
CA VAL A 50 -3.81 5.06 -13.47
C VAL A 50 -2.98 5.83 -12.43
N ALA A 51 -2.38 5.12 -11.47
CA ALA A 51 -1.49 5.72 -10.48
C ALA A 51 -0.26 6.38 -11.14
N GLU A 52 0.38 5.71 -12.10
CA GLU A 52 1.50 6.28 -12.87
C GLU A 52 1.09 7.55 -13.61
N LYS A 53 -0.09 7.54 -14.25
CA LYS A 53 -0.60 8.73 -14.94
C LYS A 53 -0.79 9.89 -13.97
N ALA A 54 -1.31 9.64 -12.77
CA ALA A 54 -1.47 10.68 -11.75
C ALA A 54 -0.12 11.23 -11.27
N LEU A 55 0.88 10.37 -11.03
CA LEU A 55 2.22 10.75 -10.62
C LEU A 55 2.92 11.62 -11.69
N ARG A 56 2.86 11.20 -12.95
CA ARG A 56 3.51 11.92 -14.05
C ARG A 56 2.78 13.21 -14.46
N SER A 57 1.49 13.35 -14.15
CA SER A 57 0.74 14.58 -14.43
C SER A 57 1.11 15.73 -13.49
N HIS A 58 1.50 15.42 -12.24
CA HIS A 58 1.88 16.42 -11.23
C HIS A 58 3.19 16.05 -10.54
N PRO A 59 4.32 16.02 -11.27
CA PRO A 59 5.56 15.46 -10.75
C PRO A 59 6.14 16.24 -9.56
N ARG A 60 5.87 17.54 -9.46
CA ARG A 60 6.29 18.36 -8.30
C ARG A 60 5.57 18.00 -7.00
N LEU A 61 4.39 17.38 -7.10
CA LEU A 61 3.61 16.93 -5.96
C LEU A 61 3.80 15.44 -5.66
N VAL A 62 4.81 14.80 -6.26
CA VAL A 62 5.05 13.37 -6.11
C VAL A 62 5.16 12.95 -4.63
N VAL A 63 5.71 13.81 -3.76
CA VAL A 63 5.84 13.52 -2.32
C VAL A 63 4.49 13.35 -1.64
N TYR A 64 3.43 13.98 -2.14
CA TYR A 64 2.06 13.82 -1.64
C TYR A 64 1.27 12.77 -2.43
N ILE A 65 1.33 12.81 -3.75
CA ILE A 65 0.51 11.96 -4.61
C ILE A 65 0.93 10.49 -4.48
N ALA A 66 2.23 10.21 -4.38
CA ALA A 66 2.72 8.84 -4.30
C ALA A 66 2.24 8.09 -3.05
N PRO A 67 2.31 8.65 -1.83
CA PRO A 67 1.76 7.99 -0.64
C PRO A 67 0.25 7.76 -0.73
N TYR A 68 -0.52 8.72 -1.27
CA TYR A 68 -1.95 8.51 -1.46
C TYR A 68 -2.27 7.43 -2.49
N CYS A 69 -1.54 7.37 -3.60
CA CYS A 69 -1.66 6.28 -4.56
C CYS A 69 -1.36 4.92 -3.92
N ALA A 70 -0.28 4.81 -3.15
CA ALA A 70 0.08 3.59 -2.45
C ALA A 70 -0.97 3.19 -1.41
N TRP A 71 -1.50 4.14 -0.64
CA TRP A 71 -2.56 3.94 0.34
C TRP A 71 -3.85 3.45 -0.29
N ILE A 72 -4.33 4.12 -1.36
CA ILE A 72 -5.55 3.74 -2.09
C ILE A 72 -5.38 2.35 -2.73
N LEU A 73 -4.25 2.07 -3.38
CA LEU A 73 -3.97 0.75 -3.96
C LEU A 73 -4.01 -0.34 -2.89
N THR A 74 -3.45 -0.08 -1.72
CA THR A 74 -3.49 -1.03 -0.59
C THR A 74 -4.91 -1.24 -0.07
N ILE A 75 -5.73 -0.20 0.04
CA ILE A 75 -7.14 -0.32 0.43
C ILE A 75 -7.88 -1.24 -0.53
N LEU A 76 -7.68 -1.05 -1.83
CA LEU A 76 -8.34 -1.83 -2.87
C LEU A 76 -7.83 -3.27 -2.92
N CYS A 77 -6.53 -3.50 -2.82
CA CYS A 77 -5.92 -4.82 -2.93
C CYS A 77 -5.86 -5.62 -1.62
N GLY A 78 -6.05 -4.97 -0.47
CA GLY A 78 -5.97 -5.62 0.85
C GLY A 78 -4.56 -5.98 1.32
N THR A 79 -3.53 -5.60 0.57
CA THR A 79 -2.13 -5.94 0.87
C THR A 79 -1.18 -4.77 0.60
N GLY A 80 -0.28 -4.50 1.55
CA GLY A 80 0.74 -3.43 1.41
C GLY A 80 1.83 -3.75 0.39
N HIS A 81 1.92 -4.99 -0.09
CA HIS A 81 2.94 -5.38 -1.07
C HIS A 81 2.78 -4.72 -2.44
N THR A 82 1.59 -4.19 -2.74
CA THR A 82 1.33 -3.43 -3.97
C THR A 82 2.24 -2.21 -4.14
N VAL A 83 2.77 -1.66 -3.05
CA VAL A 83 3.72 -0.54 -3.10
C VAL A 83 5.00 -0.89 -3.86
N TYR A 84 5.48 -2.13 -3.78
CA TYR A 84 6.73 -2.53 -4.45
C TYR A 84 6.68 -2.39 -5.97
N THR A 85 5.49 -2.54 -6.55
CA THR A 85 5.30 -2.32 -8.00
C THR A 85 5.24 -0.85 -8.36
N LEU A 86 4.90 0.02 -7.39
CA LEU A 86 4.82 1.47 -7.57
C LEU A 86 6.16 2.17 -7.31
N LEU A 87 7.04 1.61 -6.45
CA LEU A 87 8.31 2.23 -6.07
C LEU A 87 9.22 2.58 -7.27
N PRO A 88 9.41 1.74 -8.29
CA PRO A 88 10.23 2.11 -9.45
C PRO A 88 9.68 3.31 -10.22
N ILE A 89 8.34 3.41 -10.31
CA ILE A 89 7.66 4.54 -10.96
C ILE A 89 7.85 5.82 -10.15
N ILE A 90 7.70 5.73 -8.83
CA ILE A 90 7.92 6.86 -7.91
C ILE A 90 9.36 7.35 -8.01
N TYR A 91 10.32 6.44 -8.03
CA TYR A 91 11.74 6.74 -8.20
C TYR A 91 11.99 7.51 -9.49
N ASP A 92 11.51 6.99 -10.63
CA ASP A 92 11.69 7.60 -11.95
C ASP A 92 11.11 9.02 -12.02
N VAL A 93 9.91 9.22 -11.46
CA VAL A 93 9.27 10.54 -11.42
C VAL A 93 10.04 11.50 -10.50
N ALA A 94 10.45 11.05 -9.33
CA ALA A 94 11.15 11.90 -8.35
C ALA A 94 12.52 12.33 -8.86
N ILE A 95 13.31 11.39 -9.39
CA ILE A 95 14.66 11.68 -9.88
C ILE A 95 14.65 12.68 -11.06
N LYS A 96 13.71 12.50 -12.01
CA LYS A 96 13.53 13.39 -13.17
C LYS A 96 13.06 14.80 -12.80
N THR A 97 12.47 14.95 -11.62
CA THR A 97 11.95 16.22 -11.11
C THR A 97 12.96 16.93 -10.18
N GLY A 98 14.11 16.30 -9.89
CA GLY A 98 15.09 16.82 -8.94
C GLY A 98 14.69 16.65 -7.46
N ILE A 99 13.59 15.93 -7.20
CA ILE A 99 13.14 15.62 -5.85
C ILE A 99 13.88 14.39 -5.35
N ARG A 100 14.34 14.42 -4.11
CA ARG A 100 15.01 13.29 -3.47
C ARG A 100 14.06 12.07 -3.40
N PRO A 101 14.37 10.94 -4.09
CA PRO A 101 13.45 9.80 -4.20
C PRO A 101 13.10 9.14 -2.87
N GLU A 102 14.01 9.20 -1.89
CA GLU A 102 13.79 8.65 -0.55
C GLU A 102 12.53 9.23 0.11
N ARG A 103 12.19 10.50 -0.14
CA ARG A 103 11.02 11.16 0.44
C ARG A 103 9.71 10.49 0.03
N PRO A 104 9.34 10.48 -1.27
CA PRO A 104 8.09 9.86 -1.67
C PRO A 104 8.09 8.33 -1.54
N MET A 105 9.24 7.67 -1.66
CA MET A 105 9.33 6.21 -1.53
C MET A 105 9.10 5.77 -0.08
N ALA A 106 9.76 6.40 0.91
CA ALA A 106 9.56 6.09 2.32
C ALA A 106 8.12 6.37 2.75
N ALA A 107 7.59 7.55 2.41
CA ALA A 107 6.21 7.91 2.70
C ALA A 107 5.21 6.94 2.06
N SER A 108 5.43 6.53 0.81
CA SER A 108 4.55 5.54 0.15
C SER A 108 4.59 4.17 0.81
N THR A 109 5.75 3.77 1.31
CA THR A 109 5.89 2.48 2.01
C THR A 109 5.12 2.48 3.33
N ILE A 110 5.20 3.55 4.11
CA ILE A 110 4.45 3.68 5.37
C ILE A 110 2.96 3.83 5.08
N ALA A 111 2.57 4.66 4.11
CA ALA A 111 1.19 4.83 3.69
C ALA A 111 0.53 3.51 3.26
N ALA A 112 1.26 2.66 2.53
CA ALA A 112 0.79 1.32 2.16
C ALA A 112 0.51 0.45 3.40
N GLN A 113 1.35 0.49 4.43
CA GLN A 113 1.09 -0.24 5.68
C GLN A 113 -0.13 0.33 6.43
N MET A 114 -0.32 1.65 6.44
CA MET A 114 -1.52 2.27 6.98
C MET A 114 -2.78 1.88 6.20
N GLY A 115 -2.67 1.65 4.90
CA GLY A 115 -3.76 1.19 4.04
C GLY A 115 -4.33 -0.19 4.45
N ILE A 116 -3.52 -1.05 5.05
CA ILE A 116 -3.94 -2.40 5.46
C ILE A 116 -5.09 -2.33 6.48
N ILE A 117 -5.00 -1.44 7.47
CA ILE A 117 -6.05 -1.29 8.49
C ILE A 117 -7.28 -0.52 7.98
N SER A 118 -7.17 0.11 6.82
CA SER A 118 -8.26 0.83 6.14
C SER A 118 -8.88 0.02 5.00
N SER A 119 -8.45 -1.22 4.80
CA SER A 119 -8.90 -2.06 3.69
C SER A 119 -9.93 -3.10 4.14
N PRO A 120 -11.14 -3.12 3.57
CA PRO A 120 -12.11 -4.17 3.83
C PRO A 120 -11.63 -5.55 3.34
N ALA A 121 -10.67 -5.55 2.40
CA ALA A 121 -10.06 -6.73 1.83
C ALA A 121 -8.84 -7.23 2.61
N SER A 122 -8.45 -6.60 3.72
CA SER A 122 -7.28 -7.03 4.46
C SER A 122 -7.60 -8.08 5.52
N VAL A 123 -6.74 -9.08 5.60
CA VAL A 123 -6.80 -10.11 6.64
C VAL A 123 -6.71 -9.50 8.04
N ALA A 124 -5.89 -8.45 8.20
CA ALA A 124 -5.70 -7.81 9.50
C ALA A 124 -6.99 -7.16 10.01
N LEU A 125 -7.71 -6.43 9.15
CA LEU A 125 -8.97 -5.78 9.54
C LEU A 125 -10.08 -6.80 9.81
N VAL A 126 -10.22 -7.82 8.95
CA VAL A 126 -11.22 -8.89 9.14
C VAL A 126 -10.97 -9.64 10.45
N SER A 127 -9.70 -9.93 10.77
CA SER A 127 -9.33 -10.56 12.04
C SER A 127 -9.64 -9.66 13.25
N ALA A 128 -9.39 -8.36 13.14
CA ALA A 128 -9.71 -7.40 14.20
C ALA A 128 -11.22 -7.32 14.45
N VAL A 129 -12.03 -7.29 13.38
CA VAL A 129 -13.51 -7.33 13.49
C VAL A 129 -13.97 -8.58 14.23
N ALA A 130 -13.40 -9.74 13.90
CA ALA A 130 -13.76 -10.99 14.54
C ALA A 130 -13.39 -11.07 16.04
N ILE A 131 -12.25 -10.46 16.42
CA ILE A 131 -11.84 -10.38 17.83
C ILE A 131 -12.75 -9.42 18.62
N LEU A 132 -13.23 -8.37 17.97
CA LEU A 132 -14.08 -7.35 18.56
C LEU A 132 -15.58 -7.67 18.45
N ASP A 133 -15.94 -8.80 17.87
CA ASP A 133 -17.33 -9.24 17.76
C ASP A 133 -17.99 -9.32 19.15
N GLY A 134 -19.22 -8.84 19.26
CA GLY A 134 -19.95 -8.75 20.53
C GLY A 134 -19.58 -7.55 21.42
N HIS A 135 -18.58 -6.74 21.03
CA HIS A 135 -18.26 -5.50 21.73
C HIS A 135 -19.06 -4.33 21.18
N THR A 136 -19.32 -3.35 22.03
CA THR A 136 -20.01 -2.11 21.67
C THR A 136 -19.13 -0.91 21.93
N LEU A 137 -19.23 0.10 21.07
CA LEU A 137 -18.61 1.40 21.28
C LEU A 137 -19.29 2.15 22.44
N PRO A 138 -18.64 3.18 23.02
CA PRO A 138 -19.24 3.99 24.08
C PRO A 138 -20.59 4.64 23.71
N ASN A 139 -20.87 4.78 22.42
CA ASN A 139 -22.14 5.29 21.89
C ASN A 139 -23.22 4.19 21.73
N GLY A 140 -22.97 2.96 22.17
CA GLY A 140 -23.90 1.83 22.08
C GLY A 140 -23.94 1.13 20.72
N GLN A 141 -23.17 1.57 19.73
CA GLN A 141 -23.10 0.90 18.42
C GLN A 141 -22.27 -0.38 18.50
N ALA A 142 -22.76 -1.44 17.85
CA ALA A 142 -21.99 -2.67 17.71
C ALA A 142 -20.73 -2.44 16.85
N VAL A 143 -19.62 -3.04 17.26
CA VAL A 143 -18.38 -3.00 16.47
C VAL A 143 -18.55 -3.94 15.28
N ASN A 144 -18.46 -3.38 14.09
CA ASN A 144 -18.49 -4.13 12.84
C ASN A 144 -17.49 -3.53 11.83
N LEU A 145 -17.36 -4.17 10.68
CA LEU A 145 -16.42 -3.74 9.64
C LEU A 145 -16.59 -2.26 9.26
N LEU A 146 -17.82 -1.83 9.02
CA LEU A 146 -18.11 -0.45 8.61
C LEU A 146 -17.80 0.56 9.71
N THR A 147 -18.05 0.19 10.98
CA THR A 147 -17.74 1.04 12.12
C THR A 147 -16.23 1.29 12.23
N ILE A 148 -15.42 0.25 12.03
CA ILE A 148 -13.95 0.39 12.06
C ILE A 148 -13.47 1.21 10.86
N LEU A 149 -13.96 0.92 9.65
CA LEU A 149 -13.58 1.65 8.45
C LEU A 149 -13.96 3.14 8.51
N SER A 150 -15.08 3.48 9.12
CA SER A 150 -15.51 4.88 9.30
C SER A 150 -14.53 5.71 10.12
N VAL A 151 -13.71 5.07 10.95
CA VAL A 151 -12.66 5.71 11.75
C VAL A 151 -11.29 5.59 11.06
N THR A 152 -10.95 4.41 10.55
CA THR A 152 -9.61 4.15 10.02
C THR A 152 -9.35 4.84 8.68
N ILE A 153 -10.37 5.00 7.82
CA ILE A 153 -10.20 5.70 6.54
C ILE A 153 -9.91 7.19 6.74
N PRO A 154 -10.71 7.97 7.50
CA PRO A 154 -10.38 9.36 7.77
C PRO A 154 -9.07 9.54 8.52
N ALA A 155 -8.80 8.71 9.52
CA ALA A 155 -7.55 8.75 10.26
C ALA A 155 -6.35 8.45 9.36
N GLY A 156 -6.46 7.44 8.50
CA GLY A 156 -5.45 7.11 7.50
C GLY A 156 -5.20 8.26 6.51
N PHE A 157 -6.26 8.90 6.03
CA PHE A 157 -6.14 10.05 5.13
C PHE A 157 -5.34 11.20 5.77
N ILE A 158 -5.66 11.54 7.02
CA ILE A 158 -4.94 12.59 7.77
C ILE A 158 -3.52 12.15 8.08
N GLY A 159 -3.32 10.88 8.47
CA GLY A 159 -2.00 10.32 8.78
C GLY A 159 -1.07 10.34 7.57
N VAL A 160 -1.55 9.94 6.40
CA VAL A 160 -0.78 9.99 5.13
C VAL A 160 -0.41 11.43 4.78
N PHE A 161 -1.31 12.39 5.00
CA PHE A 161 -1.00 13.81 4.78
C PHE A 161 0.09 14.31 5.72
N ALA A 162 0.00 14.00 7.01
CA ALA A 162 0.98 14.41 8.02
C ALA A 162 2.36 13.81 7.72
N GLU A 163 2.41 12.52 7.37
CA GLU A 163 3.63 11.82 7.00
C GLU A 163 4.26 12.39 5.72
N ALA A 164 3.48 12.59 4.67
CA ALA A 164 3.94 13.20 3.43
C ALA A 164 4.52 14.60 3.68
N THR A 165 3.83 15.39 4.50
CA THR A 165 4.29 16.73 4.91
C THR A 165 5.61 16.66 5.67
N TYR A 166 5.72 15.75 6.65
CA TYR A 166 6.99 15.52 7.36
C TYR A 166 8.11 15.12 6.40
N SER A 167 7.81 14.26 5.43
CA SER A 167 8.77 13.77 4.44
C SER A 167 9.33 14.88 3.53
N VAL A 168 8.54 15.92 3.22
CA VAL A 168 9.00 17.09 2.45
C VAL A 168 10.18 17.79 3.11
N PHE A 169 10.21 17.85 4.46
CA PHE A 169 11.27 18.51 5.20
C PHE A 169 12.53 17.65 5.41
N ARG A 170 12.51 16.39 4.98
CA ARG A 170 13.64 15.47 5.15
C ARG A 170 14.64 15.61 4.01
N GLY A 171 15.90 15.89 4.39
CA GLY A 171 17.02 15.98 3.47
C GLY A 171 16.99 17.22 2.55
N LYS A 172 17.97 17.31 1.65
CA LYS A 172 18.06 18.37 0.64
C LYS A 172 17.54 17.88 -0.69
N ASP A 173 17.05 18.77 -1.55
CA ASP A 173 16.75 18.44 -2.94
C ASP A 173 18.04 18.04 -3.68
N LEU A 174 17.91 17.22 -4.70
CA LEU A 174 19.05 16.67 -5.44
C LEU A 174 19.97 17.74 -6.02
N ASP A 175 19.39 18.85 -6.47
CA ASP A 175 20.15 19.99 -7.03
C ASP A 175 21.02 20.69 -5.98
N LYS A 176 20.64 20.56 -4.69
CA LYS A 176 21.34 21.19 -3.55
C LYS A 176 22.20 20.22 -2.75
N ASP A 177 22.26 18.96 -3.16
CA ASP A 177 23.02 17.91 -2.50
C ASP A 177 24.38 17.74 -3.17
N PRO A 178 25.50 18.20 -2.52
CA PRO A 178 26.82 18.14 -3.13
C PRO A 178 27.32 16.70 -3.36
N GLU A 179 26.89 15.74 -2.54
CA GLU A 179 27.26 14.34 -2.71
C GLU A 179 26.59 13.74 -3.95
N PHE A 180 25.31 14.04 -4.14
CA PHE A 180 24.58 13.62 -5.34
C PHE A 180 25.16 14.29 -6.60
N GLN A 181 25.46 15.59 -6.57
CA GLN A 181 26.06 16.30 -7.70
C GLN A 181 27.43 15.73 -8.09
N LYS A 182 28.21 15.32 -7.07
CA LYS A 182 29.49 14.64 -7.32
C LYS A 182 29.26 13.24 -7.94
N LEU A 183 28.24 12.50 -7.51
CA LEU A 183 27.91 11.19 -8.06
C LEU A 183 27.55 11.28 -9.55
N ILE A 184 26.67 12.20 -9.92
CA ILE A 184 26.20 12.38 -11.29
C ILE A 184 27.20 13.10 -12.22
N SER A 185 28.32 13.61 -11.69
CA SER A 185 29.43 14.14 -12.51
C SER A 185 30.18 13.02 -13.26
N ASP A 186 30.08 11.78 -12.77
CA ASP A 186 30.55 10.60 -13.46
C ASP A 186 29.49 10.14 -14.49
N PRO A 187 29.86 10.05 -15.81
CA PRO A 187 28.92 9.67 -16.87
C PRO A 187 28.29 8.30 -16.67
N GLU A 188 29.04 7.34 -16.14
CA GLU A 188 28.58 5.97 -15.90
C GLU A 188 27.51 5.94 -14.78
N GLN A 189 27.76 6.67 -13.69
CA GLN A 189 26.82 6.81 -12.59
C GLN A 189 25.56 7.58 -12.99
N LYS A 190 25.72 8.59 -13.83
CA LYS A 190 24.60 9.36 -14.38
C LYS A 190 23.69 8.49 -15.24
N GLU A 191 24.24 7.64 -16.09
CA GLU A 191 23.48 6.70 -16.91
C GLU A 191 22.74 5.67 -16.04
N TYR A 192 23.39 5.15 -15.00
CA TYR A 192 22.76 4.25 -14.03
C TYR A 192 21.57 4.89 -13.31
N VAL A 193 21.69 6.16 -12.89
CA VAL A 193 20.65 6.89 -12.14
C VAL A 193 19.47 7.29 -13.03
N TYR A 194 19.72 7.69 -14.27
CA TYR A 194 18.68 8.24 -15.18
C TYR A 194 18.30 7.31 -16.33
N GLY A 195 19.04 6.21 -16.55
CA GLY A 195 18.99 5.43 -17.78
C GLY A 195 17.74 4.58 -17.97
N ASP A 196 17.22 3.94 -16.95
CA ASP A 196 16.06 3.04 -17.05
C ASP A 196 14.78 3.69 -16.52
N SER A 197 13.85 4.01 -17.43
CA SER A 197 12.52 4.44 -17.01
C SER A 197 11.52 3.30 -17.06
N THR A 198 11.09 2.84 -15.89
CA THR A 198 9.98 1.89 -15.79
C THR A 198 8.67 2.63 -16.08
N THR A 199 7.96 2.25 -17.14
CA THR A 199 6.66 2.85 -17.48
C THR A 199 5.65 1.81 -17.93
N LEU A 200 4.42 1.97 -17.46
CA LEU A 200 3.25 1.20 -17.90
C LEU A 200 2.38 1.97 -18.89
N LEU A 201 2.63 3.28 -19.08
CA LEU A 201 1.81 4.14 -19.94
C LEU A 201 1.83 3.72 -21.42
N GLY A 202 2.90 3.08 -21.89
CA GLY A 202 3.00 2.54 -23.26
C GLY A 202 2.29 1.19 -23.46
N LYS A 203 1.87 0.51 -22.39
CA LYS A 203 1.19 -0.77 -22.48
C LYS A 203 -0.30 -0.57 -22.76
N LYS A 204 -0.81 -1.24 -23.80
CA LYS A 204 -2.24 -1.31 -24.08
C LYS A 204 -2.81 -2.53 -23.35
N PHE A 205 -3.67 -2.28 -22.38
CA PHE A 205 -4.38 -3.34 -21.67
C PHE A 205 -5.66 -3.76 -22.43
N ALA A 206 -5.97 -5.04 -22.39
CA ALA A 206 -7.18 -5.58 -23.01
C ALA A 206 -8.43 -5.05 -22.30
N LYS A 207 -9.55 -4.96 -23.04
CA LYS A 207 -10.84 -4.57 -22.45
C LYS A 207 -11.28 -5.51 -21.32
N SER A 208 -10.88 -6.78 -21.37
CA SER A 208 -11.13 -7.76 -20.31
C SER A 208 -10.44 -7.41 -18.98
N GLN A 209 -9.24 -6.84 -19.02
CA GLN A 209 -8.51 -6.42 -17.82
C GLN A 209 -9.18 -5.21 -17.16
N TRP A 210 -9.63 -4.23 -17.95
CA TRP A 210 -10.43 -3.12 -17.45
C TRP A 210 -11.79 -3.59 -16.92
N ALA A 211 -12.44 -4.56 -17.59
CA ALA A 211 -13.68 -5.14 -17.10
C ALA A 211 -13.48 -5.86 -15.75
N ALA A 212 -12.39 -6.64 -15.61
CA ALA A 212 -12.05 -7.29 -14.36
C ALA A 212 -11.84 -6.27 -13.21
N LEU A 213 -11.20 -5.14 -13.51
CA LEU A 213 -11.04 -4.05 -12.54
C LEU A 213 -12.40 -3.46 -12.12
N TRP A 214 -13.29 -3.18 -13.08
CA TRP A 214 -14.61 -2.61 -12.79
C TRP A 214 -15.55 -3.57 -12.04
N ILE A 215 -15.39 -4.89 -12.25
CA ILE A 215 -16.16 -5.90 -11.51
C ILE A 215 -15.66 -6.01 -10.06
N PHE A 216 -14.35 -5.78 -9.85
CA PHE A 216 -13.74 -5.85 -8.52
C PHE A 216 -14.06 -4.62 -7.66
N LEU A 217 -14.13 -3.41 -8.26
CA LEU A 217 -14.47 -2.14 -7.59
C LEU A 217 -15.96 -2.04 -7.27
#